data_b5f30a4f4dda5f522cdae8fae677bd54
#
_entry.id   b5f30a4f4dda5f522cdae8fae677bd54
#
_cell.length_a   1.000
_cell.length_b   1.000
_cell.length_c   1.000
_cell.angle_alpha   90.00
_cell.angle_beta   90.00
_cell.angle_gamma   90.00
#
_symmetry.space_group_name_H-M   'P 1'
#
loop_
_entity.id
_entity.type
_entity.pdbx_description
1 polymer ?
#
loop_
_entity_poly.entity_id
_entity_poly.type
_entity_poly.pdbx_seq_one_letter_code
_entity_poly.pdbx_strand_id
1 'polypeptide(L)'
;MIRACRLFGFFLWAAFAGNGVVGLLNAQELSGTLKKVHDTGIVVIGYRESSIPFSYLNARGEPIGYSIDLGRAIVDAMSSELNGQTLIIKFVPVTSESRIGAVKSGEVDLECGSTTNNTERQKEVAFSPIMFVAGTKLLVKRGSPIQSFRDLNGKSVVVTAGTTNEEAMRKLSEKFGIPIKLVVAKDHEESYETLASGQVDAFAGDDVLLYGFIAERKSGNDFVVTGDFLSYDPYGIMYRRDDPELAELVDRVFREMAASRDLEYAYDRWFLKKLPSGVTLNLPMSAQLNQIFRALGAPE
;
A
#
# COMPACT_ATOMS: atom_id res chain seq x y z
N MET A 1 68.09 64.39 44.98
CA MET A 1 67.28 65.32 44.10
C MET A 1 66.71 64.52 42.94
N ILE A 2 65.49 64.79 42.59
CA ILE A 2 64.77 64.51 41.43
C ILE A 2 63.59 63.52 41.59
N ARG A 3 62.52 64.06 41.30
CA ARG A 3 61.13 63.76 41.54
C ARG A 3 60.57 62.56 40.83
N ALA A 4 59.66 61.88 41.48
CA ALA A 4 58.74 60.91 41.01
C ALA A 4 57.70 61.54 40.05
N CYS A 5 57.34 60.84 38.99
CA CYS A 5 56.17 61.12 38.20
C CYS A 5 55.33 59.82 38.13
N ARG A 6 54.17 59.85 38.81
CA ARG A 6 53.15 58.78 38.76
C ARG A 6 52.26 59.04 37.55
N LEU A 7 52.21 58.06 36.65
CA LEU A 7 51.19 57.97 35.61
C LEU A 7 50.10 56.98 36.01
N PHE A 8 48.89 57.49 36.17
CA PHE A 8 47.67 56.71 36.40
C PHE A 8 47.22 56.14 35.03
N GLY A 9 47.23 54.81 34.89
CA GLY A 9 46.62 54.10 33.76
C GLY A 9 45.16 53.75 34.08
N PHE A 10 44.23 54.36 33.38
CA PHE A 10 42.80 53.99 33.37
C PHE A 10 42.64 52.70 32.59
N PHE A 11 42.23 51.60 33.25
CA PHE A 11 41.73 50.41 32.56
C PHE A 11 40.23 50.63 32.25
N LEU A 12 39.92 50.81 30.99
CA LEU A 12 38.55 50.72 30.49
C LEU A 12 38.17 49.22 30.39
N TRP A 13 37.25 48.78 31.22
CA TRP A 13 36.58 47.49 31.09
C TRP A 13 35.46 47.63 30.01
N ALA A 14 35.69 47.11 28.81
CA ALA A 14 34.68 46.95 27.80
C ALA A 14 33.82 45.70 28.12
N ALA A 15 32.63 45.93 28.64
CA ALA A 15 31.64 44.84 28.81
C ALA A 15 31.14 44.45 27.43
N PHE A 16 31.57 43.26 26.96
CA PHE A 16 31.00 42.61 25.81
C PHE A 16 29.64 42.02 26.23
N ALA A 17 28.55 42.76 25.94
CA ALA A 17 27.22 42.19 25.99
C ALA A 17 27.06 41.25 24.80
N GLY A 18 27.32 39.95 25.03
CA GLY A 18 27.02 38.87 24.10
C GLY A 18 25.50 38.76 23.99
N ASN A 19 24.93 39.32 22.92
CA ASN A 19 23.59 38.98 22.48
C ASN A 19 23.58 37.51 22.01
N GLY A 20 23.29 36.59 22.97
CA GLY A 20 22.92 35.23 22.63
C GLY A 20 21.60 35.26 21.85
N VAL A 21 21.70 35.16 20.53
CA VAL A 21 20.55 34.83 19.69
C VAL A 21 20.18 33.39 20.06
N VAL A 22 19.28 33.24 21.04
CA VAL A 22 18.56 32.00 21.26
C VAL A 22 17.72 31.79 19.99
N GLY A 23 18.25 31.00 19.07
CA GLY A 23 17.46 30.50 17.94
C GLY A 23 16.27 29.77 18.54
N LEU A 24 15.10 30.38 18.48
CA LEU A 24 13.83 29.68 18.64
C LEU A 24 13.82 28.60 17.58
N LEU A 25 14.18 27.37 17.93
CA LEU A 25 13.78 26.19 17.19
C LEU A 25 12.25 26.25 17.19
N ASN A 26 11.69 26.75 16.10
CA ASN A 26 10.27 26.57 15.82
C ASN A 26 10.09 25.04 15.76
N ALA A 27 9.63 24.44 16.84
CA ALA A 27 9.03 23.12 16.78
C ALA A 27 7.90 23.25 15.76
N GLN A 28 8.06 22.61 14.61
CA GLN A 28 7.03 22.62 13.57
C GLN A 28 5.76 22.05 14.21
N GLU A 29 4.71 22.88 14.26
CA GLU A 29 3.46 22.47 14.88
C GLU A 29 2.88 21.32 14.06
N LEU A 30 2.69 20.15 14.68
CA LEU A 30 2.16 18.97 14.03
C LEU A 30 0.79 19.29 13.41
N SER A 31 0.57 18.81 12.20
CA SER A 31 -0.68 18.96 11.46
C SER A 31 -1.24 17.61 10.98
N GLY A 32 -2.39 17.64 10.35
CA GLY A 32 -2.95 16.48 9.65
C GLY A 32 -3.08 15.23 10.50
N THR A 33 -2.69 14.11 9.92
CA THR A 33 -2.76 12.79 10.55
C THR A 33 -1.78 12.64 11.71
N LEU A 34 -0.56 13.19 11.60
CA LEU A 34 0.42 13.10 12.69
C LEU A 34 -0.07 13.83 13.94
N LYS A 35 -0.70 15.01 13.80
CA LYS A 35 -1.33 15.69 14.94
C LYS A 35 -2.43 14.85 15.57
N LYS A 36 -3.34 14.30 14.78
CA LYS A 36 -4.43 13.43 15.26
C LYS A 36 -3.86 12.22 16.00
N VAL A 37 -2.82 11.58 15.46
CA VAL A 37 -2.17 10.42 16.07
C VAL A 37 -1.47 10.79 17.37
N HIS A 38 -0.77 11.93 17.40
CA HIS A 38 -0.17 12.46 18.62
C HIS A 38 -1.21 12.67 19.74
N ASP A 39 -2.33 13.32 19.40
CA ASP A 39 -3.36 13.70 20.37
C ASP A 39 -4.17 12.49 20.88
N THR A 40 -4.31 11.45 20.07
CA THR A 40 -5.15 10.27 20.39
C THR A 40 -4.38 9.02 20.80
N GLY A 41 -3.11 8.91 20.39
CA GLY A 41 -2.34 7.67 20.49
C GLY A 41 -2.83 6.54 19.58
N ILE A 42 -3.73 6.81 18.59
CA ILE A 42 -4.36 5.79 17.77
C ILE A 42 -4.08 6.03 16.30
N VAL A 43 -3.62 4.97 15.60
CA VAL A 43 -3.58 4.91 14.13
C VAL A 43 -4.64 3.93 13.66
N VAL A 44 -5.47 4.34 12.70
CA VAL A 44 -6.50 3.49 12.11
C VAL A 44 -6.03 2.95 10.78
N ILE A 45 -5.86 1.62 10.69
CA ILE A 45 -5.52 0.93 9.44
C ILE A 45 -6.76 0.29 8.84
N GLY A 46 -7.13 0.74 7.63
CA GLY A 46 -8.10 0.07 6.79
C GLY A 46 -7.49 -1.18 6.17
N TYR A 47 -8.15 -2.32 6.34
CA TYR A 47 -7.67 -3.59 5.80
C TYR A 47 -8.71 -4.28 4.92
N ARG A 48 -8.25 -5.21 4.10
CA ARG A 48 -9.09 -6.05 3.24
C ARG A 48 -9.19 -7.45 3.84
N GLU A 49 -10.34 -8.09 3.70
CA GLU A 49 -10.56 -9.43 4.26
C GLU A 49 -10.12 -10.56 3.32
N SER A 50 -9.95 -10.28 2.02
CA SER A 50 -9.71 -11.30 0.99
C SER A 50 -8.73 -10.88 -0.13
N SER A 51 -7.77 -9.99 0.15
CA SER A 51 -6.74 -9.58 -0.83
C SER A 51 -5.40 -10.28 -0.57
N ILE A 52 -5.36 -11.60 -0.76
CA ILE A 52 -4.19 -12.45 -0.50
C ILE A 52 -3.10 -12.22 -1.56
N PRO A 53 -1.83 -12.02 -1.15
CA PRO A 53 -1.24 -12.02 0.20
C PRO A 53 -1.08 -10.62 0.81
N PHE A 54 -1.73 -9.57 0.29
CA PHE A 54 -1.52 -8.18 0.70
C PHE A 54 -2.21 -7.83 2.02
N SER A 55 -3.48 -8.19 2.13
CA SER A 55 -4.34 -7.87 3.27
C SER A 55 -5.48 -8.89 3.33
N TYR A 56 -5.50 -9.70 4.36
CA TYR A 56 -6.51 -10.74 4.54
C TYR A 56 -6.56 -11.19 6.00
N LEU A 57 -7.60 -11.95 6.35
CA LEU A 57 -7.75 -12.51 7.68
C LEU A 57 -7.04 -13.86 7.80
N ASN A 58 -6.24 -14.03 8.84
CA ASN A 58 -5.70 -15.35 9.19
C ASN A 58 -6.78 -16.23 9.86
N ALA A 59 -6.42 -17.47 10.21
CA ALA A 59 -7.33 -18.40 10.86
C ALA A 59 -7.87 -17.94 12.23
N ARG A 60 -7.27 -16.91 12.84
CA ARG A 60 -7.70 -16.30 14.09
C ARG A 60 -8.56 -15.04 13.89
N GLY A 61 -8.84 -14.67 12.63
CA GLY A 61 -9.55 -13.46 12.28
C GLY A 61 -8.70 -12.18 12.45
N GLU A 62 -7.38 -12.30 12.44
CA GLU A 62 -6.47 -11.15 12.55
C GLU A 62 -6.05 -10.66 11.17
N PRO A 63 -6.04 -9.34 10.91
CA PRO A 63 -5.53 -8.79 9.66
C PRO A 63 -4.02 -9.00 9.53
N ILE A 64 -3.63 -9.65 8.45
CA ILE A 64 -2.24 -9.93 8.08
C ILE A 64 -2.02 -9.68 6.60
N GLY A 65 -0.76 -9.60 6.16
CA GLY A 65 -0.40 -9.50 4.76
C GLY A 65 0.76 -8.55 4.50
N TYR A 66 1.23 -8.55 3.27
CA TYR A 66 2.34 -7.72 2.81
C TYR A 66 2.11 -6.23 3.08
N SER A 67 0.94 -5.72 2.68
CA SER A 67 0.57 -4.31 2.89
C SER A 67 0.36 -3.98 4.36
N ILE A 68 -0.09 -4.93 5.17
CA ILE A 68 -0.23 -4.77 6.62
C ILE A 68 1.14 -4.63 7.28
N ASP A 69 2.13 -5.42 6.87
CA ASP A 69 3.50 -5.31 7.40
C ASP A 69 4.12 -3.95 7.04
N LEU A 70 3.95 -3.48 5.80
CA LEU A 70 4.41 -2.15 5.39
C LEU A 70 3.68 -1.02 6.15
N GLY A 71 2.36 -1.18 6.36
CA GLY A 71 1.58 -0.25 7.18
C GLY A 71 2.08 -0.17 8.62
N ARG A 72 2.47 -1.30 9.21
CA ARG A 72 3.09 -1.33 10.56
C ARG A 72 4.42 -0.59 10.59
N ALA A 73 5.27 -0.74 9.56
CA ALA A 73 6.53 0.00 9.47
C ALA A 73 6.27 1.53 9.42
N ILE A 74 5.21 1.99 8.73
CA ILE A 74 4.82 3.40 8.76
C ILE A 74 4.40 3.82 10.17
N VAL A 75 3.63 2.99 10.89
CA VAL A 75 3.21 3.28 12.29
C VAL A 75 4.41 3.34 13.25
N ASP A 76 5.39 2.46 13.08
CA ASP A 76 6.63 2.49 13.87
C ASP A 76 7.42 3.78 13.62
N ALA A 77 7.46 4.24 12.38
CA ALA A 77 8.05 5.53 12.04
C ALA A 77 7.26 6.72 12.62
N MET A 78 5.92 6.67 12.61
CA MET A 78 5.09 7.68 13.30
C MET A 78 5.41 7.74 14.79
N SER A 79 5.54 6.58 15.46
CA SER A 79 5.94 6.52 16.87
C SER A 79 7.30 7.20 17.10
N SER A 80 8.28 6.93 16.23
CA SER A 80 9.60 7.54 16.30
C SER A 80 9.56 9.05 16.11
N GLU A 81 8.79 9.55 15.14
CA GLU A 81 8.57 10.98 14.88
C GLU A 81 7.91 11.68 16.07
N LEU A 82 7.04 10.97 16.80
CA LEU A 82 6.32 11.44 17.98
C LEU A 82 7.10 11.14 19.29
N ASN A 83 8.44 11.21 19.24
CA ASN A 83 9.33 11.03 20.39
C ASN A 83 9.18 9.68 21.12
N GLY A 84 8.89 8.61 20.40
CA GLY A 84 8.72 7.26 20.96
C GLY A 84 7.36 7.03 21.62
N GLN A 85 6.34 7.84 21.29
CA GLN A 85 5.00 7.65 21.81
C GLN A 85 4.47 6.25 21.43
N THR A 86 3.96 5.51 22.40
CA THR A 86 3.32 4.22 22.14
C THR A 86 2.00 4.44 21.40
N LEU A 87 1.88 3.85 20.22
CA LEU A 87 0.71 3.95 19.38
C LEU A 87 -0.10 2.64 19.36
N ILE A 88 -1.41 2.77 19.34
CA ILE A 88 -2.35 1.66 19.22
C ILE A 88 -2.85 1.59 17.78
N ILE A 89 -2.68 0.45 17.13
CA ILE A 89 -3.26 0.21 15.81
C ILE A 89 -4.69 -0.30 15.98
N LYS A 90 -5.65 0.42 15.40
CA LYS A 90 -7.02 -0.03 15.25
C LYS A 90 -7.25 -0.46 13.82
N PHE A 91 -7.74 -1.68 13.61
CA PHE A 91 -8.08 -2.19 12.29
C PHE A 91 -9.56 -1.98 11.96
N VAL A 92 -9.84 -1.50 10.75
CA VAL A 92 -11.20 -1.29 10.21
C VAL A 92 -11.31 -2.01 8.86
N PRO A 93 -12.28 -2.92 8.67
CA PRO A 93 -12.47 -3.58 7.39
C PRO A 93 -13.00 -2.59 6.33
N VAL A 94 -12.41 -2.65 5.14
CA VAL A 94 -12.87 -1.87 3.98
C VAL A 94 -12.98 -2.75 2.74
N THR A 95 -13.92 -2.42 1.86
CA THR A 95 -14.05 -3.07 0.56
C THR A 95 -13.30 -2.30 -0.52
N SER A 96 -13.19 -2.84 -1.74
CA SER A 96 -12.62 -2.10 -2.87
C SER A 96 -13.43 -0.84 -3.20
N GLU A 97 -14.72 -0.86 -2.92
CA GLU A 97 -15.63 0.25 -3.17
C GLU A 97 -15.57 1.31 -2.07
N SER A 98 -15.51 0.91 -0.79
CA SER A 98 -15.59 1.84 0.35
C SER A 98 -14.26 2.50 0.73
N ARG A 99 -13.13 1.89 0.40
CA ARG A 99 -11.78 2.29 0.89
C ARG A 99 -11.40 3.75 0.61
N ILE A 100 -11.71 4.27 -0.59
CA ILE A 100 -11.38 5.66 -0.95
C ILE A 100 -12.18 6.63 -0.08
N GLY A 101 -13.49 6.38 0.08
CA GLY A 101 -14.35 7.17 0.97
C GLY A 101 -13.89 7.17 2.42
N ALA A 102 -13.50 6.00 2.95
CA ALA A 102 -13.00 5.84 4.31
C ALA A 102 -11.72 6.63 4.58
N VAL A 103 -10.77 6.67 3.63
CA VAL A 103 -9.55 7.47 3.73
C VAL A 103 -9.87 8.98 3.63
N LYS A 104 -10.71 9.37 2.68
CA LYS A 104 -11.11 10.79 2.50
C LYS A 104 -11.82 11.37 3.71
N SER A 105 -12.68 10.59 4.34
CA SER A 105 -13.41 11.03 5.54
C SER A 105 -12.54 11.06 6.82
N GLY A 106 -11.36 10.42 6.80
CA GLY A 106 -10.52 10.25 7.98
C GLY A 106 -10.99 9.13 8.93
N GLU A 107 -11.93 8.29 8.51
CA GLU A 107 -12.29 7.05 9.21
C GLU A 107 -11.09 6.11 9.27
N VAL A 108 -10.25 6.13 8.24
CA VAL A 108 -9.02 5.35 8.09
C VAL A 108 -7.86 6.31 7.84
N ASP A 109 -6.74 6.13 8.53
CA ASP A 109 -5.51 6.91 8.35
C ASP A 109 -4.66 6.33 7.20
N LEU A 110 -4.50 5.00 7.19
CA LEU A 110 -3.77 4.24 6.16
C LEU A 110 -4.65 3.12 5.63
N GLU A 111 -4.85 3.02 4.32
CA GLU A 111 -5.46 1.83 3.72
C GLU A 111 -4.35 0.90 3.22
N CYS A 112 -4.25 -0.27 3.85
CA CYS A 112 -3.24 -1.29 3.61
C CYS A 112 -3.86 -2.49 2.89
N GLY A 113 -4.18 -2.32 1.61
CA GLY A 113 -4.78 -3.34 0.75
C GLY A 113 -3.99 -3.60 -0.53
N SER A 114 -4.70 -4.00 -1.57
CA SER A 114 -4.21 -4.15 -2.95
C SER A 114 -4.77 -3.02 -3.82
N THR A 115 -4.39 -1.78 -3.50
CA THR A 115 -4.97 -0.61 -4.14
C THR A 115 -4.07 -0.06 -5.22
N THR A 116 -4.59 -0.09 -6.47
CA THR A 116 -3.91 0.49 -7.63
C THR A 116 -3.79 2.00 -7.48
N ASN A 117 -2.56 2.50 -7.54
CA ASN A 117 -2.21 3.90 -7.61
C ASN A 117 -2.32 4.36 -9.07
N ASN A 118 -3.38 5.07 -9.41
CA ASN A 118 -3.60 5.64 -10.73
C ASN A 118 -3.97 7.13 -10.64
N THR A 119 -3.89 7.82 -11.78
CA THR A 119 -4.10 9.27 -11.86
C THR A 119 -5.50 9.72 -11.43
N GLU A 120 -6.53 8.90 -11.63
CA GLU A 120 -7.89 9.23 -11.19
C GLU A 120 -8.00 9.20 -9.66
N ARG A 121 -7.47 8.15 -9.03
CA ARG A 121 -7.47 8.01 -7.56
C ARG A 121 -6.59 9.05 -6.88
N GLN A 122 -5.47 9.45 -7.51
CA GLN A 122 -4.59 10.51 -7.00
C GLN A 122 -5.26 11.88 -6.93
N LYS A 123 -6.37 12.10 -7.62
CA LYS A 123 -7.18 13.32 -7.46
C LYS A 123 -7.90 13.38 -6.13
N GLU A 124 -8.12 12.23 -5.48
CA GLU A 124 -8.93 12.09 -4.27
C GLU A 124 -8.12 11.73 -3.03
N VAL A 125 -7.08 10.93 -3.19
CA VAL A 125 -6.23 10.39 -2.12
C VAL A 125 -4.76 10.44 -2.51
N ALA A 126 -3.86 10.26 -1.55
CA ALA A 126 -2.43 10.11 -1.77
C ALA A 126 -2.00 8.64 -1.63
N PHE A 127 -0.83 8.33 -2.17
CA PHE A 127 -0.27 6.97 -2.16
C PHE A 127 1.20 6.99 -1.75
N SER A 128 1.63 5.92 -1.11
CA SER A 128 3.05 5.62 -0.90
C SER A 128 3.78 5.43 -2.25
N PRO A 129 5.11 5.35 -2.25
CA PRO A 129 5.84 4.74 -3.34
C PRO A 129 5.27 3.37 -3.71
N ILE A 130 5.49 2.96 -4.96
CA ILE A 130 4.97 1.69 -5.48
C ILE A 130 5.60 0.53 -4.71
N MET A 131 4.75 -0.32 -4.14
CA MET A 131 5.15 -1.50 -3.37
C MET A 131 4.99 -2.82 -4.11
N PHE A 132 4.18 -2.84 -5.18
CA PHE A 132 3.94 -4.01 -6.02
C PHE A 132 3.45 -3.58 -7.40
N VAL A 133 3.54 -4.48 -8.38
CA VAL A 133 3.00 -4.28 -9.73
C VAL A 133 2.22 -5.52 -10.12
N ALA A 134 0.93 -5.34 -10.36
CA ALA A 134 0.01 -6.36 -10.83
C ALA A 134 -0.59 -5.97 -12.19
N GLY A 135 -1.45 -6.80 -12.71
CA GLY A 135 -2.28 -6.48 -13.87
C GLY A 135 -3.43 -7.46 -14.03
N THR A 136 -4.48 -7.01 -14.68
CA THR A 136 -5.69 -7.80 -14.88
C THR A 136 -5.42 -9.02 -15.75
N LYS A 137 -5.78 -10.20 -15.23
CA LYS A 137 -5.83 -11.49 -15.93
C LYS A 137 -7.16 -12.20 -15.67
N LEU A 138 -7.30 -13.39 -16.21
CA LEU A 138 -8.49 -14.23 -16.05
C LEU A 138 -8.15 -15.47 -15.22
N LEU A 139 -8.98 -15.78 -14.23
CA LEU A 139 -9.04 -17.08 -13.59
C LEU A 139 -10.18 -17.87 -14.24
N VAL A 140 -9.87 -19.09 -14.69
CA VAL A 140 -10.83 -19.99 -15.32
C VAL A 140 -10.69 -21.41 -14.80
N LYS A 141 -11.72 -22.23 -14.93
CA LYS A 141 -11.62 -23.66 -14.64
C LYS A 141 -10.64 -24.34 -15.64
N ARG A 142 -9.85 -25.30 -15.17
CA ARG A 142 -8.99 -26.09 -16.06
C ARG A 142 -9.82 -26.78 -17.14
N GLY A 143 -9.32 -26.76 -18.36
CA GLY A 143 -10.04 -27.26 -19.53
C GLY A 143 -11.04 -26.27 -20.13
N SER A 144 -11.18 -25.08 -19.56
CA SER A 144 -11.93 -23.99 -20.19
C SER A 144 -11.34 -23.64 -21.56
N PRO A 145 -12.18 -23.36 -22.57
CA PRO A 145 -11.72 -22.89 -23.89
C PRO A 145 -11.22 -21.43 -23.84
N ILE A 146 -11.42 -20.72 -22.72
CA ILE A 146 -10.99 -19.32 -22.56
C ILE A 146 -9.49 -19.29 -22.29
N GLN A 147 -8.71 -18.73 -23.19
CA GLN A 147 -7.25 -18.57 -23.07
C GLN A 147 -6.84 -17.09 -23.14
N SER A 148 -7.74 -16.23 -23.57
CA SER A 148 -7.50 -14.79 -23.71
C SER A 148 -8.79 -13.99 -23.52
N PHE A 149 -8.68 -12.68 -23.42
CA PHE A 149 -9.83 -11.79 -23.37
C PHE A 149 -10.68 -11.81 -24.65
N ARG A 150 -10.12 -12.28 -25.78
CA ARG A 150 -10.85 -12.40 -27.05
C ARG A 150 -11.85 -13.56 -27.03
N ASP A 151 -11.63 -14.54 -26.17
CA ASP A 151 -12.49 -15.72 -26.04
C ASP A 151 -13.72 -15.46 -25.16
N LEU A 152 -13.87 -14.23 -24.65
CA LEU A 152 -14.95 -13.83 -23.76
C LEU A 152 -16.25 -13.47 -24.48
N ASN A 153 -16.31 -13.57 -25.81
CA ASN A 153 -17.53 -13.29 -26.58
C ASN A 153 -18.70 -14.16 -26.11
N GLY A 154 -19.76 -13.53 -25.61
CA GLY A 154 -20.95 -14.19 -25.07
C GLY A 154 -20.76 -14.90 -23.73
N LYS A 155 -19.60 -14.75 -23.10
CA LYS A 155 -19.27 -15.36 -21.80
C LYS A 155 -19.70 -14.51 -20.61
N SER A 156 -19.89 -15.18 -19.47
CA SER A 156 -20.11 -14.54 -18.20
C SER A 156 -18.80 -14.40 -17.43
N VAL A 157 -18.52 -13.18 -16.95
CA VAL A 157 -17.29 -12.86 -16.21
C VAL A 157 -17.64 -12.15 -14.92
N VAL A 158 -17.16 -12.65 -13.78
CA VAL A 158 -17.26 -11.92 -12.53
C VAL A 158 -16.09 -10.98 -12.36
N VAL A 159 -16.36 -9.81 -11.78
CA VAL A 159 -15.41 -8.78 -11.35
C VAL A 159 -15.78 -8.33 -9.95
N THR A 160 -14.79 -7.79 -9.22
CA THR A 160 -15.06 -7.22 -7.89
C THR A 160 -15.40 -5.72 -8.02
N ALA A 161 -16.46 -5.29 -7.34
CA ALA A 161 -16.93 -3.90 -7.33
C ALA A 161 -15.82 -2.90 -6.93
N GLY A 162 -15.73 -1.75 -7.60
CA GLY A 162 -14.80 -0.66 -7.28
C GLY A 162 -13.33 -0.95 -7.60
N THR A 163 -13.05 -1.99 -8.41
CA THR A 163 -11.70 -2.33 -8.87
C THR A 163 -11.39 -1.76 -10.26
N THR A 164 -10.11 -1.60 -10.54
CA THR A 164 -9.61 -1.29 -11.90
C THR A 164 -9.92 -2.42 -12.89
N ASN A 165 -10.03 -3.66 -12.39
CA ASN A 165 -10.40 -4.81 -13.22
C ASN A 165 -11.85 -4.71 -13.73
N GLU A 166 -12.79 -4.26 -12.91
CA GLU A 166 -14.16 -3.99 -13.34
C GLU A 166 -14.18 -2.93 -14.45
N GLU A 167 -13.46 -1.83 -14.25
CA GLU A 167 -13.36 -0.76 -15.25
C GLU A 167 -12.69 -1.25 -16.54
N ALA A 168 -11.60 -2.03 -16.43
CA ALA A 168 -10.89 -2.59 -17.57
C ALA A 168 -11.78 -3.53 -18.39
N MET A 169 -12.58 -4.37 -17.73
CA MET A 169 -13.50 -5.30 -18.41
C MET A 169 -14.65 -4.58 -19.09
N ARG A 170 -15.20 -3.51 -18.51
CA ARG A 170 -16.20 -2.67 -19.15
C ARG A 170 -15.64 -1.99 -20.40
N LYS A 171 -14.47 -1.35 -20.28
CA LYS A 171 -13.77 -0.72 -21.41
C LYS A 171 -13.42 -1.71 -22.52
N LEU A 172 -13.01 -2.94 -22.17
CA LEU A 172 -12.74 -4.00 -23.14
C LEU A 172 -13.98 -4.32 -23.95
N SER A 173 -15.11 -4.58 -23.28
CA SER A 173 -16.37 -4.90 -23.90
C SER A 173 -16.82 -3.81 -24.88
N GLU A 174 -16.78 -2.56 -24.45
CA GLU A 174 -17.17 -1.40 -25.26
C GLU A 174 -16.23 -1.16 -26.46
N LYS A 175 -14.91 -1.10 -26.19
CA LYS A 175 -13.90 -0.73 -27.19
C LYS A 175 -13.79 -1.75 -28.33
N PHE A 176 -13.91 -3.03 -28.01
CA PHE A 176 -13.74 -4.11 -29.00
C PHE A 176 -15.06 -4.73 -29.44
N GLY A 177 -16.21 -4.24 -28.94
CA GLY A 177 -17.52 -4.79 -29.25
C GLY A 177 -17.68 -6.25 -28.87
N ILE A 178 -17.00 -6.67 -27.79
CA ILE A 178 -17.09 -8.04 -27.27
C ILE A 178 -18.21 -8.09 -26.25
N PRO A 179 -19.36 -8.72 -26.54
CA PRO A 179 -20.47 -8.84 -25.60
C PRO A 179 -20.07 -9.77 -24.45
N ILE A 180 -19.81 -9.18 -23.28
CA ILE A 180 -19.48 -9.89 -22.05
C ILE A 180 -20.62 -9.68 -21.05
N LYS A 181 -21.11 -10.76 -20.44
CA LYS A 181 -22.06 -10.69 -19.34
C LYS A 181 -21.29 -10.48 -18.04
N LEU A 182 -21.14 -9.22 -17.60
CA LEU A 182 -20.46 -8.90 -16.34
C LEU A 182 -21.37 -9.18 -15.15
N VAL A 183 -20.81 -9.89 -14.16
CA VAL A 183 -21.37 -10.09 -12.83
C VAL A 183 -20.46 -9.34 -11.85
N VAL A 184 -21.03 -8.48 -11.02
CA VAL A 184 -20.25 -7.67 -10.05
C VAL A 184 -20.46 -8.25 -8.66
N ALA A 185 -19.38 -8.70 -8.04
CA ALA A 185 -19.34 -9.22 -6.68
C ALA A 185 -18.85 -8.13 -5.70
N LYS A 186 -19.25 -8.21 -4.44
CA LYS A 186 -18.89 -7.21 -3.42
C LYS A 186 -17.41 -7.21 -3.04
N ASP A 187 -16.77 -8.39 -3.08
CA ASP A 187 -15.37 -8.58 -2.70
C ASP A 187 -14.71 -9.71 -3.53
N HIS A 188 -13.41 -9.90 -3.32
CA HIS A 188 -12.66 -10.92 -4.07
C HIS A 188 -13.04 -12.34 -3.68
N GLU A 189 -13.47 -12.58 -2.45
CA GLU A 189 -13.94 -13.88 -2.00
C GLU A 189 -15.20 -14.28 -2.75
N GLU A 190 -16.21 -13.41 -2.80
CA GLU A 190 -17.45 -13.66 -3.53
C GLU A 190 -17.18 -13.83 -5.04
N SER A 191 -16.21 -13.06 -5.60
CA SER A 191 -15.81 -13.22 -6.99
C SER A 191 -15.26 -14.62 -7.26
N TYR A 192 -14.37 -15.12 -6.37
CA TYR A 192 -13.81 -16.46 -6.47
C TYR A 192 -14.90 -17.54 -6.33
N GLU A 193 -15.76 -17.45 -5.33
CA GLU A 193 -16.84 -18.43 -5.08
C GLU A 193 -17.87 -18.44 -6.23
N THR A 194 -18.15 -17.30 -6.86
CA THR A 194 -19.02 -17.21 -8.03
C THR A 194 -18.46 -18.00 -9.23
N LEU A 195 -17.14 -17.95 -9.44
CA LEU A 195 -16.47 -18.79 -10.44
C LEU A 195 -16.43 -20.26 -9.99
N ALA A 196 -16.07 -20.54 -8.75
CA ALA A 196 -15.90 -21.88 -8.23
C ALA A 196 -17.20 -22.70 -8.31
N SER A 197 -18.32 -22.06 -7.96
CA SER A 197 -19.67 -22.66 -8.07
C SER A 197 -20.12 -22.87 -9.52
N GLY A 198 -19.43 -22.30 -10.51
CA GLY A 198 -19.77 -22.44 -11.93
C GLY A 198 -20.90 -21.52 -12.42
N GLN A 199 -21.19 -20.46 -11.66
CA GLN A 199 -22.19 -19.45 -12.06
C GLN A 199 -21.69 -18.54 -13.19
N VAL A 200 -20.36 -18.45 -13.36
CA VAL A 200 -19.70 -17.69 -14.41
C VAL A 200 -18.59 -18.50 -15.10
N ASP A 201 -18.18 -18.07 -16.27
CA ASP A 201 -17.13 -18.72 -17.09
C ASP A 201 -15.71 -18.31 -16.66
N ALA A 202 -15.53 -17.08 -16.14
CA ALA A 202 -14.25 -16.54 -15.73
C ALA A 202 -14.39 -15.52 -14.58
N PHE A 203 -13.29 -15.33 -13.82
CA PHE A 203 -13.11 -14.21 -12.90
C PHE A 203 -11.96 -13.34 -13.40
N ALA A 204 -12.23 -12.05 -13.67
CA ALA A 204 -11.22 -11.07 -14.07
C ALA A 204 -10.74 -10.29 -12.84
N GLY A 205 -9.47 -10.45 -12.52
CA GLY A 205 -8.82 -9.84 -11.34
C GLY A 205 -7.33 -9.66 -11.54
N ASP A 206 -6.68 -9.04 -10.58
CA ASP A 206 -5.22 -8.91 -10.59
C ASP A 206 -4.56 -10.28 -10.44
N ASP A 207 -3.62 -10.57 -11.31
CA ASP A 207 -2.97 -11.88 -11.43
C ASP A 207 -2.46 -12.44 -10.10
N VAL A 208 -1.82 -11.59 -9.30
CA VAL A 208 -1.30 -11.97 -7.99
C VAL A 208 -2.39 -12.38 -7.02
N LEU A 209 -3.56 -11.73 -7.03
CA LEU A 209 -4.70 -12.09 -6.19
C LEU A 209 -5.31 -13.42 -6.65
N LEU A 210 -5.39 -13.64 -7.97
CA LEU A 210 -5.85 -14.90 -8.54
C LEU A 210 -4.93 -16.06 -8.13
N TYR A 211 -3.61 -15.89 -8.18
CA TYR A 211 -2.64 -16.87 -7.67
C TYR A 211 -2.77 -17.06 -6.15
N GLY A 212 -3.05 -15.97 -5.41
CA GLY A 212 -3.31 -16.02 -3.97
C GLY A 212 -4.48 -16.95 -3.63
N PHE A 213 -5.59 -16.83 -4.32
CA PHE A 213 -6.75 -17.72 -4.16
C PHE A 213 -6.45 -19.15 -4.53
N ILE A 214 -5.80 -19.41 -5.67
CA ILE A 214 -5.40 -20.76 -6.08
C ILE A 214 -4.57 -21.44 -4.99
N ALA A 215 -3.59 -20.72 -4.44
CA ALA A 215 -2.71 -21.25 -3.40
C ALA A 215 -3.46 -21.50 -2.10
N GLU A 216 -4.17 -20.52 -1.59
CA GLU A 216 -4.87 -20.61 -0.30
C GLU A 216 -5.96 -21.67 -0.30
N ARG A 217 -6.72 -21.77 -1.40
CA ARG A 217 -7.76 -22.79 -1.60
C ARG A 217 -7.23 -24.14 -2.06
N LYS A 218 -5.91 -24.25 -2.32
CA LYS A 218 -5.24 -25.46 -2.85
C LYS A 218 -5.92 -25.98 -4.13
N SER A 219 -6.44 -25.06 -4.92
CA SER A 219 -7.28 -25.35 -6.10
C SER A 219 -6.52 -25.32 -7.44
N GLY A 220 -5.19 -25.50 -7.40
CA GLY A 220 -4.35 -25.51 -8.60
C GLY A 220 -4.64 -26.63 -9.60
N ASN A 221 -5.34 -27.69 -9.18
CA ASN A 221 -5.83 -28.73 -10.09
C ASN A 221 -7.13 -28.34 -10.79
N ASP A 222 -7.89 -27.39 -10.24
CA ASP A 222 -9.22 -27.04 -10.71
C ASP A 222 -9.21 -25.75 -11.53
N PHE A 223 -8.29 -24.83 -11.23
CA PHE A 223 -8.23 -23.51 -11.84
C PHE A 223 -6.87 -23.18 -12.42
N VAL A 224 -6.86 -22.23 -13.35
CA VAL A 224 -5.65 -21.69 -13.99
C VAL A 224 -5.84 -20.19 -14.29
N VAL A 225 -4.78 -19.43 -14.05
CA VAL A 225 -4.69 -18.03 -14.50
C VAL A 225 -4.24 -18.01 -15.95
N THR A 226 -4.96 -17.30 -16.81
CA THR A 226 -4.72 -17.27 -18.25
C THR A 226 -4.88 -15.85 -18.82
N GLY A 227 -4.52 -15.69 -20.08
CA GLY A 227 -4.58 -14.43 -20.83
C GLY A 227 -3.34 -13.55 -20.64
N ASP A 228 -3.15 -12.62 -21.57
CA ASP A 228 -2.19 -11.55 -21.46
C ASP A 228 -2.63 -10.54 -20.40
N PHE A 229 -1.74 -9.63 -20.00
CA PHE A 229 -2.13 -8.53 -19.11
C PHE A 229 -3.03 -7.54 -19.86
N LEU A 230 -4.21 -7.27 -19.30
CA LEU A 230 -5.12 -6.26 -19.81
C LEU A 230 -4.80 -4.86 -19.28
N SER A 231 -4.19 -4.77 -18.13
CA SER A 231 -3.86 -3.52 -17.46
C SER A 231 -2.49 -3.59 -16.79
N TYR A 232 -2.04 -2.42 -16.34
CA TYR A 232 -0.88 -2.22 -15.48
C TYR A 232 -1.35 -1.56 -14.20
N ASP A 233 -1.23 -2.27 -13.09
CA ASP A 233 -1.80 -1.90 -11.81
C ASP A 233 -0.72 -1.80 -10.73
N PRO A 234 -0.02 -0.64 -10.60
CA PRO A 234 0.95 -0.42 -9.52
C PRO A 234 0.20 -0.19 -8.20
N TYR A 235 0.57 -0.91 -7.14
CA TYR A 235 -0.03 -0.77 -5.83
C TYR A 235 0.74 0.16 -4.91
N GLY A 236 0.02 0.89 -4.06
CA GLY A 236 0.55 1.68 -2.97
C GLY A 236 -0.37 1.63 -1.74
N ILE A 237 0.18 1.94 -0.57
CA ILE A 237 -0.60 2.23 0.63
C ILE A 237 -1.25 3.59 0.42
N MET A 238 -2.55 3.67 0.65
CA MET A 238 -3.33 4.86 0.42
C MET A 238 -3.55 5.62 1.73
N TYR A 239 -3.46 6.93 1.68
CA TYR A 239 -3.70 7.82 2.81
C TYR A 239 -4.35 9.13 2.34
N ARG A 240 -4.72 9.99 3.29
CA ARG A 240 -5.43 11.23 2.96
C ARG A 240 -4.56 12.16 2.12
N ARG A 241 -5.14 12.72 1.07
CA ARG A 241 -4.53 13.78 0.28
C ARG A 241 -4.39 15.05 1.13
N ASP A 242 -3.47 15.94 0.73
CA ASP A 242 -3.21 17.22 1.38
C ASP A 242 -2.72 17.08 2.84
N ASP A 243 -1.95 16.01 3.11
CA ASP A 243 -1.28 15.73 4.37
C ASP A 243 0.24 15.63 4.13
N PRO A 244 0.95 16.77 3.97
CA PRO A 244 2.35 16.78 3.54
C PRO A 244 3.30 16.15 4.55
N GLU A 245 3.03 16.28 5.86
CA GLU A 245 3.86 15.69 6.90
C GLU A 245 3.80 14.16 6.85
N LEU A 246 2.59 13.61 6.69
CA LEU A 246 2.42 12.17 6.51
C LEU A 246 3.04 11.70 5.20
N ALA A 247 2.89 12.46 4.11
CA ALA A 247 3.47 12.11 2.82
C ALA A 247 5.00 12.02 2.89
N GLU A 248 5.66 12.99 3.54
CA GLU A 248 7.11 12.99 3.74
C GLU A 248 7.57 11.80 4.60
N LEU A 249 6.85 11.50 5.68
CA LEU A 249 7.13 10.36 6.54
C LEU A 249 7.01 9.04 5.76
N VAL A 250 5.92 8.83 5.04
CA VAL A 250 5.69 7.62 4.25
C VAL A 250 6.78 7.44 3.18
N ASP A 251 7.14 8.50 2.47
CA ASP A 251 8.18 8.50 1.44
C ASP A 251 9.55 8.13 2.04
N ARG A 252 9.88 8.70 3.20
CA ARG A 252 11.11 8.41 3.95
C ARG A 252 11.16 6.94 4.38
N VAL A 253 10.09 6.41 4.96
CA VAL A 253 10.00 5.00 5.37
C VAL A 253 10.29 4.06 4.20
N PHE A 254 9.67 4.28 3.06
CA PHE A 254 9.88 3.43 1.89
C PHE A 254 11.32 3.51 1.36
N ARG A 255 11.96 4.68 1.39
CA ARG A 255 13.38 4.82 1.01
C ARG A 255 14.31 4.13 1.99
N GLU A 256 14.06 4.27 3.29
CA GLU A 256 14.83 3.59 4.33
C GLU A 256 14.70 2.07 4.22
N MET A 257 13.47 1.56 4.04
CA MET A 257 13.22 0.13 3.82
C MET A 257 13.86 -0.39 2.52
N ALA A 258 13.90 0.43 1.46
CA ALA A 258 14.61 0.07 0.24
C ALA A 258 16.12 -0.02 0.49
N ALA A 259 16.71 0.98 1.12
CA ALA A 259 18.15 1.04 1.40
C ALA A 259 18.62 -0.09 2.35
N SER A 260 17.78 -0.49 3.31
CA SER A 260 18.04 -1.60 4.25
C SER A 260 17.70 -2.98 3.69
N ARG A 261 17.10 -3.07 2.50
CA ARG A 261 16.51 -4.27 1.87
C ARG A 261 15.26 -4.81 2.58
N ASP A 262 14.65 -4.08 3.48
CA ASP A 262 13.45 -4.54 4.18
C ASP A 262 12.25 -4.69 3.25
N LEU A 263 12.17 -3.91 2.14
CA LEU A 263 11.17 -4.13 1.09
C LEU A 263 11.35 -5.50 0.41
N GLU A 264 12.60 -5.89 0.11
CA GLU A 264 12.92 -7.20 -0.48
C GLU A 264 12.59 -8.33 0.52
N TYR A 265 12.96 -8.19 1.80
CA TYR A 265 12.66 -9.17 2.83
C TYR A 265 11.15 -9.33 3.06
N ALA A 266 10.40 -8.22 3.06
CA ALA A 266 8.96 -8.27 3.15
C ALA A 266 8.35 -8.96 1.91
N TYR A 267 8.86 -8.66 0.71
CA TYR A 267 8.45 -9.35 -0.51
C TYR A 267 8.71 -10.86 -0.41
N ASP A 268 9.93 -11.28 -0.07
CA ASP A 268 10.31 -12.69 0.05
C ASP A 268 9.43 -13.43 1.04
N ARG A 269 9.13 -12.80 2.17
CA ARG A 269 8.26 -13.36 3.21
C ARG A 269 6.88 -13.73 2.67
N TRP A 270 6.25 -12.86 1.88
CA TRP A 270 4.87 -13.02 1.46
C TRP A 270 4.70 -13.70 0.10
N PHE A 271 5.71 -13.67 -0.76
CA PHE A 271 5.60 -14.20 -2.12
C PHE A 271 6.45 -15.42 -2.39
N LEU A 272 7.54 -15.63 -1.64
CA LEU A 272 8.46 -16.78 -1.84
C LEU A 272 8.46 -17.76 -0.69
N LYS A 273 8.19 -17.34 0.55
CA LYS A 273 8.14 -18.21 1.72
C LYS A 273 6.72 -18.72 1.97
N LYS A 274 6.61 -19.66 2.93
CA LYS A 274 5.30 -20.18 3.36
C LYS A 274 4.49 -19.10 4.04
N LEU A 275 3.27 -18.90 3.59
CA LEU A 275 2.27 -18.08 4.27
C LEU A 275 1.88 -18.72 5.62
N PRO A 276 1.23 -17.98 6.53
CA PRO A 276 0.73 -18.53 7.80
C PRO A 276 -0.17 -19.75 7.66
N SER A 277 -0.87 -19.90 6.52
CA SER A 277 -1.67 -21.09 6.15
C SER A 277 -0.84 -22.31 5.72
N GLY A 278 0.48 -22.14 5.58
CA GLY A 278 1.41 -23.19 5.17
C GLY A 278 1.58 -23.35 3.65
N VAL A 279 0.85 -22.59 2.83
CA VAL A 279 1.01 -22.58 1.37
C VAL A 279 2.11 -21.62 0.92
N THR A 280 2.60 -21.77 -0.30
CA THR A 280 3.60 -20.89 -0.91
C THR A 280 3.10 -20.43 -2.27
N LEU A 281 3.24 -19.16 -2.56
CA LEU A 281 2.86 -18.59 -3.85
C LEU A 281 3.91 -18.85 -4.95
N ASN A 282 5.20 -18.88 -4.57
CA ASN A 282 6.34 -19.01 -5.48
C ASN A 282 6.31 -17.98 -6.62
N LEU A 283 6.01 -16.71 -6.28
CA LEU A 283 6.00 -15.61 -7.22
C LEU A 283 7.28 -14.76 -7.07
N PRO A 284 8.29 -14.96 -7.95
CA PRO A 284 9.50 -14.15 -7.90
C PRO A 284 9.20 -12.69 -8.26
N MET A 285 9.98 -11.78 -7.66
CA MET A 285 9.86 -10.35 -7.94
C MET A 285 10.09 -10.07 -9.42
N SER A 286 9.21 -9.29 -10.04
CA SER A 286 9.40 -8.88 -11.43
C SER A 286 10.61 -7.96 -11.59
N ALA A 287 11.26 -7.98 -12.76
CA ALA A 287 12.35 -7.07 -13.05
C ALA A 287 11.94 -5.60 -12.91
N GLN A 288 10.70 -5.28 -13.23
CA GLN A 288 10.16 -3.94 -13.09
C GLN A 288 10.05 -3.50 -11.62
N LEU A 289 9.50 -4.35 -10.75
CA LEU A 289 9.42 -4.04 -9.31
C LEU A 289 10.80 -3.91 -8.69
N ASN A 290 11.74 -4.76 -9.09
CA ASN A 290 13.13 -4.67 -8.66
C ASN A 290 13.76 -3.31 -9.05
N GLN A 291 13.52 -2.84 -10.28
CA GLN A 291 13.98 -1.50 -10.71
C GLN A 291 13.33 -0.38 -9.90
N ILE A 292 12.06 -0.50 -9.53
CA ILE A 292 11.38 0.48 -8.67
C ILE A 292 12.05 0.53 -7.29
N PHE A 293 12.33 -0.62 -6.67
CA PHE A 293 13.01 -0.66 -5.36
C PHE A 293 14.43 -0.10 -5.42
N ARG A 294 15.17 -0.37 -6.51
CA ARG A 294 16.48 0.26 -6.74
C ARG A 294 16.38 1.78 -6.88
N ALA A 295 15.39 2.27 -7.60
CA ALA A 295 15.15 3.71 -7.73
C ALA A 295 14.79 4.39 -6.39
N LEU A 296 14.23 3.65 -5.43
CA LEU A 296 13.97 4.10 -4.07
C LEU A 296 15.22 4.04 -3.18
N GLY A 297 16.28 3.36 -3.58
CA GLY A 297 17.54 3.27 -2.83
C GLY A 297 18.01 1.86 -2.50
N ALA A 298 17.34 0.81 -2.98
CA ALA A 298 17.81 -0.57 -2.76
C ALA A 298 19.20 -0.77 -3.42
N PRO A 299 20.16 -1.41 -2.74
CA PRO A 299 21.47 -1.70 -3.29
C PRO A 299 21.41 -2.70 -4.46
N GLU A 300 22.44 -2.69 -5.30
CA GLU A 300 22.59 -3.62 -6.44
C GLU A 300 22.73 -5.08 -6.01
#